data_4cf4ca7c628c94f68f566658c2176bb5
#
_entry.id   4cf4ca7c628c94f68f566658c2176bb5
#
_cell.length_a   1.000
_cell.length_b   1.000
_cell.length_c   1.000
_cell.angle_alpha   90.00
_cell.angle_beta   90.00
_cell.angle_gamma   90.00
#
_symmetry.space_group_name_H-M   'P 1'
#
loop_
_entity.id
_entity.type
_entity.pdbx_description
1 polymer ?
#
loop_
_entity_poly.entity_id
_entity_poly.type
_entity_poly.pdbx_seq_one_letter_code
_entity_poly.pdbx_strand_id
1 'polypeptide(L)'
;MVLFVGVVGIDSFEYQAIREFAHRALASLAASNPTAAHVAYTLHGAGYGLDESEAFRSEVAGIVDAVESGACPAALNKVTIIEQNAGRARRLQVLLDGLLRLPDLSSSTVHRGQPMSQLEPLRTAGASSQAKPHVFVAMPFAAEFDDHFHYGIQQAVNVAGYLCERADLAAFTGDVIVWVKERIGSARLLVADLSTANPNVYLKVGYAWGKGIPTVLLARDAADLKFDVKGQRCLVYNSIRKLEELLTRELAQLS
;
A
#
# COMPACT_ATOMS: atom_id res chain seq x y z
N MET A 1 -11.69 -27.39 -2.24
CA MET A 1 -11.32 -27.34 -0.82
C MET A 1 -11.13 -25.86 -0.45
N VAL A 2 -11.56 -25.46 0.73
CA VAL A 2 -11.29 -24.13 1.29
C VAL A 2 -10.35 -24.32 2.48
N LEU A 3 -9.26 -23.56 2.52
CA LEU A 3 -8.29 -23.57 3.61
C LEU A 3 -8.41 -22.25 4.38
N PHE A 4 -8.62 -22.33 5.69
CA PHE A 4 -8.60 -21.17 6.59
C PHE A 4 -7.26 -21.15 7.33
N VAL A 5 -6.52 -20.06 7.18
CA VAL A 5 -5.24 -19.87 7.85
C VAL A 5 -5.35 -18.67 8.78
N GLY A 6 -5.07 -18.88 10.06
CA GLY A 6 -5.11 -17.81 11.06
C GLY A 6 -4.01 -16.78 10.81
N VAL A 7 -4.33 -15.51 11.06
CA VAL A 7 -3.40 -14.38 11.06
C VAL A 7 -3.31 -13.77 12.47
N VAL A 8 -2.33 -12.91 12.68
CA VAL A 8 -2.23 -12.08 13.88
C VAL A 8 -3.39 -11.10 13.99
N GLY A 9 -3.65 -10.56 15.19
CA GLY A 9 -4.66 -9.52 15.38
C GLY A 9 -4.38 -8.29 14.49
N ILE A 10 -5.45 -7.52 14.21
CA ILE A 10 -5.39 -6.37 13.29
C ILE A 10 -4.35 -5.33 13.71
N ASP A 11 -4.14 -5.14 15.01
CA ASP A 11 -3.17 -4.20 15.56
C ASP A 11 -1.70 -4.57 15.26
N SER A 12 -1.47 -5.85 14.92
CA SER A 12 -0.14 -6.40 14.59
C SER A 12 -0.07 -6.88 13.13
N PHE A 13 -1.12 -6.60 12.33
CA PHE A 13 -1.21 -7.04 10.95
C PHE A 13 -0.51 -6.04 10.03
N GLU A 14 0.75 -6.34 9.72
CA GLU A 14 1.63 -5.50 8.91
C GLU A 14 2.21 -6.28 7.71
N TYR A 15 3.00 -5.63 6.89
CA TYR A 15 3.55 -6.19 5.65
C TYR A 15 4.31 -7.51 5.85
N GLN A 16 5.07 -7.64 6.95
CA GLN A 16 5.76 -8.89 7.30
C GLN A 16 4.75 -10.01 7.58
N ALA A 17 3.67 -9.72 8.31
CA ALA A 17 2.63 -10.69 8.59
C ALA A 17 1.92 -11.18 7.32
N ILE A 18 1.76 -10.32 6.31
CA ILE A 18 1.23 -10.69 4.99
C ILE A 18 2.17 -11.68 4.29
N ARG A 19 3.49 -11.40 4.28
CA ARG A 19 4.50 -12.30 3.70
C ARG A 19 4.49 -13.66 4.37
N GLU A 20 4.52 -13.67 5.69
CA GLU A 20 4.47 -14.91 6.48
C GLU A 20 3.17 -15.68 6.29
N PHE A 21 2.04 -14.98 6.18
CA PHE A 21 0.74 -15.60 5.91
C PHE A 21 0.77 -16.34 4.56
N ALA A 22 1.21 -15.71 3.49
CA ALA A 22 1.25 -16.31 2.17
C ALA A 22 2.14 -17.58 2.15
N HIS A 23 3.32 -17.52 2.79
CA HIS A 23 4.21 -18.67 2.95
C HIS A 23 3.53 -19.81 3.73
N ARG A 24 2.96 -19.50 4.91
CA ARG A 24 2.30 -20.50 5.76
C ARG A 24 1.08 -21.12 5.10
N ALA A 25 0.34 -20.35 4.32
CA ALA A 25 -0.84 -20.84 3.60
C ALA A 25 -0.45 -21.91 2.58
N LEU A 26 0.64 -21.71 1.82
CA LEU A 26 1.16 -22.71 0.89
C LEU A 26 1.73 -23.93 1.59
N ALA A 27 2.46 -23.75 2.69
CA ALA A 27 2.96 -24.85 3.50
C ALA A 27 1.84 -25.71 4.10
N SER A 28 0.78 -25.06 4.61
CA SER A 28 -0.41 -25.75 5.12
C SER A 28 -1.18 -26.49 4.01
N LEU A 29 -1.22 -25.90 2.79
CA LEU A 29 -1.81 -26.55 1.64
C LEU A 29 -1.00 -27.78 1.23
N ALA A 30 0.33 -27.70 1.22
CA ALA A 30 1.20 -28.83 0.91
C ALA A 30 0.99 -30.01 1.86
N ALA A 31 0.81 -29.71 3.17
CA ALA A 31 0.54 -30.75 4.18
C ALA A 31 -0.86 -31.36 4.04
N SER A 32 -1.88 -30.58 3.67
CA SER A 32 -3.27 -31.04 3.59
C SER A 32 -3.69 -31.57 2.23
N ASN A 33 -3.10 -31.06 1.15
CA ASN A 33 -3.35 -31.47 -0.24
C ASN A 33 -2.11 -31.32 -1.12
N PRO A 34 -1.15 -32.26 -1.05
CA PRO A 34 0.12 -32.17 -1.80
C PRO A 34 -0.05 -32.26 -3.33
N THR A 35 -1.22 -32.65 -3.80
CA THR A 35 -1.54 -32.75 -5.25
C THR A 35 -2.27 -31.51 -5.78
N ALA A 36 -2.45 -30.47 -4.97
CA ALA A 36 -3.09 -29.24 -5.42
C ALA A 36 -2.24 -28.56 -6.52
N ALA A 37 -2.83 -28.39 -7.70
CA ALA A 37 -2.17 -27.76 -8.84
C ALA A 37 -2.46 -26.26 -8.95
N HIS A 38 -3.53 -25.79 -8.33
CA HIS A 38 -3.95 -24.38 -8.38
C HIS A 38 -4.45 -23.92 -7.01
N VAL A 39 -4.06 -22.74 -6.62
CA VAL A 39 -4.55 -22.06 -5.42
C VAL A 39 -5.01 -20.64 -5.76
N ALA A 40 -6.06 -20.18 -5.09
CA ALA A 40 -6.54 -18.81 -5.17
C ALA A 40 -6.45 -18.13 -3.81
N TYR A 41 -5.90 -16.92 -3.78
CA TYR A 41 -5.77 -16.04 -2.63
C TYR A 41 -6.62 -14.79 -2.79
N THR A 42 -7.06 -14.22 -1.68
CA THR A 42 -7.52 -12.83 -1.64
C THR A 42 -6.36 -11.92 -1.25
N LEU A 43 -6.32 -10.70 -1.78
CA LEU A 43 -5.32 -9.72 -1.35
C LEU A 43 -5.54 -9.32 0.10
N HIS A 44 -4.47 -9.28 0.89
CA HIS A 44 -4.48 -8.91 2.30
C HIS A 44 -3.86 -7.53 2.52
N GLY A 45 -4.36 -6.80 3.54
CA GLY A 45 -3.79 -5.53 4.00
C GLY A 45 -4.27 -4.28 3.24
N ALA A 46 -4.42 -4.30 1.93
CA ALA A 46 -4.79 -3.14 1.12
C ALA A 46 -6.17 -2.54 1.48
N GLY A 47 -7.10 -3.33 2.02
CA GLY A 47 -8.40 -2.86 2.53
C GLY A 47 -8.35 -2.35 3.97
N TYR A 48 -7.26 -2.59 4.67
CA TYR A 48 -7.06 -2.25 6.09
C TYR A 48 -6.09 -1.09 6.31
N GLY A 49 -5.86 -0.28 5.29
CA GLY A 49 -5.10 0.95 5.42
C GLY A 49 -3.64 0.86 5.04
N LEU A 50 -3.10 -0.33 4.81
CA LEU A 50 -1.72 -0.51 4.36
C LEU A 50 -1.54 -0.06 2.90
N ASP A 51 -0.31 0.30 2.54
CA ASP A 51 0.05 0.61 1.15
C ASP A 51 -0.27 -0.57 0.24
N GLU A 52 -1.12 -0.33 -0.76
CA GLU A 52 -1.63 -1.36 -1.69
C GLU A 52 -0.50 -2.09 -2.42
N SER A 53 0.48 -1.34 -2.89
CA SER A 53 1.59 -1.89 -3.68
C SER A 53 2.55 -2.71 -2.82
N GLU A 54 2.84 -2.24 -1.60
CA GLU A 54 3.73 -2.94 -0.69
C GLU A 54 3.07 -4.17 -0.07
N ALA A 55 1.77 -4.11 0.23
CA ALA A 55 0.98 -5.26 0.68
C ALA A 55 0.97 -6.37 -0.39
N PHE A 56 0.73 -6.00 -1.64
CA PHE A 56 0.77 -6.92 -2.76
C PHE A 56 2.17 -7.54 -2.97
N ARG A 57 3.23 -6.71 -2.95
CA ARG A 57 4.61 -7.22 -3.05
C ARG A 57 4.93 -8.18 -1.91
N SER A 58 4.48 -7.89 -0.70
CA SER A 58 4.69 -8.75 0.48
C SER A 58 4.00 -10.11 0.33
N GLU A 59 2.78 -10.13 -0.19
CA GLU A 59 2.05 -11.38 -0.44
C GLU A 59 2.73 -12.21 -1.55
N VAL A 60 3.12 -11.57 -2.65
CA VAL A 60 3.86 -12.24 -3.74
C VAL A 60 5.21 -12.76 -3.24
N ALA A 61 5.93 -11.99 -2.42
CA ALA A 61 7.19 -12.42 -1.83
C ALA A 61 7.03 -13.68 -0.96
N GLY A 62 5.98 -13.74 -0.13
CA GLY A 62 5.70 -14.93 0.68
C GLY A 62 5.34 -16.16 -0.16
N ILE A 63 4.68 -15.98 -1.29
CA ILE A 63 4.43 -17.05 -2.26
C ILE A 63 5.75 -17.54 -2.86
N VAL A 64 6.64 -16.63 -3.28
CA VAL A 64 7.96 -16.95 -3.84
C VAL A 64 8.81 -17.67 -2.80
N ASP A 65 8.86 -17.21 -1.55
CA ASP A 65 9.58 -17.86 -0.45
C ASP A 65 9.11 -19.32 -0.25
N ALA A 66 7.80 -19.56 -0.32
CA ALA A 66 7.25 -20.91 -0.18
C ALA A 66 7.66 -21.83 -1.35
N VAL A 67 7.70 -21.28 -2.56
CA VAL A 67 8.14 -22.04 -3.74
C VAL A 67 9.65 -22.34 -3.69
N GLU A 68 10.47 -21.34 -3.37
CA GLU A 68 11.93 -21.48 -3.28
C GLU A 68 12.36 -22.44 -2.16
N SER A 69 11.64 -22.42 -1.02
CA SER A 69 11.90 -23.36 0.10
C SER A 69 11.30 -24.74 -0.08
N GLY A 70 10.52 -24.98 -1.15
CA GLY A 70 9.78 -26.23 -1.35
C GLY A 70 8.59 -26.42 -0.38
N ALA A 71 8.18 -25.37 0.31
CA ALA A 71 7.03 -25.35 1.24
C ALA A 71 5.71 -25.14 0.51
N CYS A 72 5.53 -25.76 -0.65
CA CYS A 72 4.31 -25.70 -1.45
C CYS A 72 3.95 -27.08 -2.03
N PRO A 73 2.70 -27.33 -2.46
CA PRO A 73 2.36 -28.58 -3.12
C PRO A 73 3.24 -28.85 -4.33
N ALA A 74 3.77 -30.08 -4.47
CA ALA A 74 4.67 -30.45 -5.57
C ALA A 74 4.03 -30.30 -6.96
N ALA A 75 2.71 -30.39 -7.06
CA ALA A 75 1.94 -30.23 -8.30
C ALA A 75 1.54 -28.76 -8.58
N LEU A 76 1.85 -27.82 -7.68
CA LEU A 76 1.44 -26.41 -7.81
C LEU A 76 2.06 -25.78 -9.06
N ASN A 77 1.22 -25.34 -9.97
CA ASN A 77 1.64 -24.68 -11.21
C ASN A 77 0.91 -23.33 -11.46
N LYS A 78 -0.08 -23.00 -10.62
CA LYS A 78 -0.84 -21.75 -10.74
C LYS A 78 -1.23 -21.20 -9.39
N VAL A 79 -0.94 -19.91 -9.19
CA VAL A 79 -1.46 -19.10 -8.10
C VAL A 79 -2.30 -17.95 -8.70
N THR A 80 -3.48 -17.71 -8.16
CA THR A 80 -4.36 -16.62 -8.59
C THR A 80 -4.66 -15.72 -7.40
N ILE A 81 -4.40 -14.43 -7.52
CA ILE A 81 -4.84 -13.43 -6.54
C ILE A 81 -6.17 -12.86 -7.02
N ILE A 82 -7.17 -12.89 -6.14
CA ILE A 82 -8.54 -12.44 -6.42
C ILE A 82 -8.74 -11.07 -5.79
N GLU A 83 -9.19 -10.11 -6.59
CA GLU A 83 -9.52 -8.77 -6.17
C GLU A 83 -10.90 -8.36 -6.73
N GLN A 84 -11.79 -7.86 -5.84
CA GLN A 84 -13.16 -7.46 -6.23
C GLN A 84 -13.18 -6.10 -6.93
N ASN A 85 -12.29 -5.20 -6.55
CA ASN A 85 -12.21 -3.87 -7.15
C ASN A 85 -11.45 -3.95 -8.47
N ALA A 86 -12.17 -3.74 -9.59
CA ALA A 86 -11.58 -3.83 -10.92
C ALA A 86 -10.46 -2.79 -11.17
N GLY A 87 -10.53 -1.61 -10.57
CA GLY A 87 -9.48 -0.58 -10.63
C GLY A 87 -8.21 -1.06 -9.95
N ARG A 88 -8.33 -1.58 -8.72
CA ARG A 88 -7.21 -2.18 -7.97
C ARG A 88 -6.64 -3.37 -8.73
N ALA A 89 -7.46 -4.27 -9.22
CA ALA A 89 -6.99 -5.42 -9.99
C ALA A 89 -6.10 -5.02 -11.17
N ARG A 90 -6.48 -3.98 -11.93
CA ARG A 90 -5.66 -3.47 -13.05
C ARG A 90 -4.32 -2.89 -12.58
N ARG A 91 -4.31 -2.09 -11.51
CA ARG A 91 -3.06 -1.53 -10.97
C ARG A 91 -2.11 -2.62 -10.49
N LEU A 92 -2.64 -3.63 -9.79
CA LEU A 92 -1.86 -4.78 -9.31
C LEU A 92 -1.35 -5.65 -10.45
N GLN A 93 -2.13 -5.81 -11.53
CA GLN A 93 -1.66 -6.52 -12.73
C GLN A 93 -0.45 -5.82 -13.37
N VAL A 94 -0.51 -4.49 -13.51
CA VAL A 94 0.63 -3.70 -14.02
C VAL A 94 1.86 -3.86 -13.12
N LEU A 95 1.64 -3.83 -11.80
CA LEU A 95 2.71 -4.06 -10.82
C LEU A 95 3.32 -5.46 -10.95
N LEU A 96 2.48 -6.50 -11.06
CA LEU A 96 2.91 -7.89 -11.23
C LEU A 96 3.71 -8.07 -12.51
N ASP A 97 3.22 -7.53 -13.62
CA ASP A 97 3.90 -7.59 -14.92
C ASP A 97 5.29 -6.93 -14.83
N GLY A 98 5.41 -5.84 -14.07
CA GLY A 98 6.69 -5.19 -13.80
C GLY A 98 7.65 -6.05 -12.96
N LEU A 99 7.11 -6.77 -11.95
CA LEU A 99 7.90 -7.64 -11.08
C LEU A 99 8.37 -8.92 -11.78
N LEU A 100 7.58 -9.44 -12.72
CA LEU A 100 7.85 -10.70 -13.43
C LEU A 100 8.54 -10.51 -14.78
N ARG A 101 8.77 -9.29 -15.25
CA ARG A 101 9.54 -9.06 -16.47
C ARG A 101 10.98 -9.51 -16.25
N LEU A 102 11.29 -10.72 -16.73
CA LEU A 102 12.66 -11.13 -16.95
C LEU A 102 13.29 -10.21 -18.01
N PRO A 103 14.56 -9.80 -17.86
CA PRO A 103 15.23 -9.06 -18.90
C PRO A 103 15.19 -9.90 -20.20
N ASP A 104 14.78 -9.25 -21.27
CA ASP A 104 14.72 -9.86 -22.60
C ASP A 104 16.11 -10.40 -22.97
N LEU A 105 16.28 -11.72 -22.96
CA LEU A 105 17.53 -12.40 -23.32
C LEU A 105 17.87 -12.29 -24.81
N SER A 106 17.09 -11.51 -25.58
CA SER A 106 17.26 -11.36 -27.02
C SER A 106 18.21 -10.25 -27.47
N SER A 107 18.71 -9.40 -26.57
CA SER A 107 19.76 -8.43 -26.89
C SER A 107 21.10 -8.87 -26.32
N SER A 108 21.89 -9.54 -27.15
CA SER A 108 23.25 -9.96 -26.89
C SER A 108 24.20 -8.78 -26.67
N THR A 109 24.39 -8.39 -25.42
CA THR A 109 25.68 -7.92 -24.91
C THR A 109 25.76 -8.30 -23.44
N VAL A 110 26.43 -9.40 -23.19
CA VAL A 110 26.69 -9.94 -21.85
C VAL A 110 27.62 -9.00 -21.12
N HIS A 111 27.06 -8.08 -20.33
CA HIS A 111 27.78 -7.57 -19.17
C HIS A 111 27.48 -8.50 -17.98
N ARG A 112 28.45 -9.38 -17.70
CA ARG A 112 28.48 -10.16 -16.45
C ARG A 112 28.37 -9.19 -15.28
N GLY A 113 27.21 -9.11 -14.63
CA GLY A 113 27.04 -8.38 -13.38
C GLY A 113 25.65 -7.89 -13.00
N GLN A 114 24.59 -8.11 -13.76
CA GLN A 114 23.26 -7.61 -13.41
C GLN A 114 22.07 -8.50 -13.77
N PRO A 115 21.85 -9.63 -13.11
CA PRO A 115 20.49 -10.21 -13.05
C PRO A 115 19.77 -9.98 -11.71
N MET A 116 20.34 -9.25 -10.73
CA MET A 116 19.78 -9.22 -9.35
C MET A 116 18.90 -8.03 -9.02
N SER A 117 18.88 -6.94 -9.80
CA SER A 117 18.21 -5.70 -9.38
C SER A 117 16.68 -5.69 -9.50
N GLN A 118 16.08 -6.59 -10.30
CA GLN A 118 14.62 -6.60 -10.50
C GLN A 118 13.84 -7.42 -9.46
N LEU A 119 14.47 -8.40 -8.81
CA LEU A 119 13.86 -9.17 -7.72
C LEU A 119 14.08 -8.53 -6.34
N GLU A 120 14.93 -7.52 -6.25
CA GLU A 120 15.24 -6.83 -4.99
C GLU A 120 13.99 -6.28 -4.29
N PRO A 121 13.02 -5.65 -4.99
CA PRO A 121 11.78 -5.21 -4.37
C PRO A 121 10.95 -6.35 -3.77
N LEU A 122 11.00 -7.56 -4.33
CA LEU A 122 10.34 -8.74 -3.74
C LEU A 122 11.12 -9.31 -2.56
N ARG A 123 12.46 -9.33 -2.63
CA ARG A 123 13.29 -9.84 -1.53
C ARG A 123 13.13 -9.05 -0.26
N THR A 124 12.97 -7.73 -0.37
CA THR A 124 12.84 -6.80 0.76
C THR A 124 11.40 -6.58 1.20
N ALA A 125 10.41 -6.82 0.32
CA ALA A 125 8.99 -6.62 0.62
C ALA A 125 8.54 -7.45 1.83
N GLY A 126 7.80 -6.84 2.72
CA GLY A 126 7.41 -7.42 3.99
C GLY A 126 8.53 -7.40 5.04
N ALA A 127 9.70 -7.95 4.73
CA ALA A 127 10.81 -8.10 5.68
C ALA A 127 11.41 -6.76 6.14
N SER A 128 11.55 -5.80 5.24
CA SER A 128 12.08 -4.46 5.57
C SER A 128 11.04 -3.35 5.48
N SER A 129 9.78 -3.68 5.21
CA SER A 129 8.73 -2.68 5.02
C SER A 129 8.43 -1.87 6.28
N GLN A 130 8.57 -2.49 7.46
CA GLN A 130 8.41 -1.79 8.74
C GLN A 130 9.47 -0.71 8.99
N ALA A 131 10.63 -0.83 8.37
CA ALA A 131 11.68 0.20 8.45
C ALA A 131 11.43 1.38 7.50
N LYS A 132 10.52 1.23 6.53
CA LYS A 132 10.16 2.32 5.63
C LYS A 132 9.24 3.30 6.34
N PRO A 133 9.56 4.60 6.31
CA PRO A 133 8.65 5.59 6.86
C PRO A 133 7.34 5.62 6.05
N HIS A 134 6.22 5.83 6.72
CA HIS A 134 4.93 5.95 6.05
C HIS A 134 4.36 7.37 6.12
N VAL A 135 3.58 7.70 5.14
CA VAL A 135 2.73 8.89 5.07
C VAL A 135 1.30 8.44 5.28
N PHE A 136 0.63 9.02 6.29
CA PHE A 136 -0.79 8.77 6.47
C PHE A 136 -1.61 9.76 5.65
N VAL A 137 -2.58 9.25 4.87
CA VAL A 137 -3.44 10.07 4.02
C VAL A 137 -4.83 10.19 4.62
N ALA A 138 -5.25 11.42 4.89
CA ALA A 138 -6.60 11.78 5.32
C ALA A 138 -7.31 12.50 4.18
N MET A 139 -8.36 11.90 3.62
CA MET A 139 -9.12 12.49 2.51
C MET A 139 -10.57 11.99 2.49
N PRO A 140 -11.48 12.63 1.76
CA PRO A 140 -12.82 12.09 1.53
C PRO A 140 -12.77 10.73 0.82
N PHE A 141 -13.70 9.83 1.18
CA PHE A 141 -13.81 8.47 0.60
C PHE A 141 -14.83 8.36 -0.54
N ALA A 142 -15.31 9.46 -1.09
CA ALA A 142 -16.20 9.41 -2.24
C ALA A 142 -15.43 8.92 -3.49
N ALA A 143 -16.11 8.14 -4.33
CA ALA A 143 -15.51 7.52 -5.53
C ALA A 143 -14.83 8.53 -6.48
N GLU A 144 -15.30 9.78 -6.49
CA GLU A 144 -14.67 10.86 -7.25
C GLU A 144 -13.23 11.20 -6.81
N PHE A 145 -12.81 10.76 -5.62
CA PHE A 145 -11.46 10.97 -5.08
C PHE A 145 -10.53 9.76 -5.28
N ASP A 146 -11.02 8.64 -5.80
CA ASP A 146 -10.21 7.44 -5.96
C ASP A 146 -9.02 7.67 -6.90
N ASP A 147 -9.27 8.32 -8.05
CA ASP A 147 -8.19 8.65 -8.99
C ASP A 147 -7.22 9.70 -8.41
N HIS A 148 -7.71 10.67 -7.61
CA HIS A 148 -6.86 11.63 -6.92
C HIS A 148 -5.95 10.93 -5.91
N PHE A 149 -6.46 9.93 -5.20
CA PHE A 149 -5.65 9.13 -4.30
C PHE A 149 -4.60 8.32 -5.07
N HIS A 150 -5.03 7.47 -6.00
CA HIS A 150 -4.13 6.50 -6.64
C HIS A 150 -3.10 7.13 -7.57
N TYR A 151 -3.52 8.08 -8.40
CA TYR A 151 -2.66 8.68 -9.43
C TYR A 151 -2.06 10.04 -9.03
N GLY A 152 -2.61 10.68 -8.00
CA GLY A 152 -2.08 11.93 -7.48
C GLY A 152 -1.25 11.73 -6.21
N ILE A 153 -1.89 11.29 -5.13
CA ILE A 153 -1.26 11.24 -3.80
C ILE A 153 -0.35 10.03 -3.66
N GLN A 154 -0.86 8.83 -3.90
CA GLN A 154 -0.11 7.58 -3.71
C GLN A 154 1.14 7.55 -4.60
N GLN A 155 1.00 7.96 -5.86
CA GLN A 155 2.13 8.04 -6.79
C GLN A 155 3.22 8.97 -6.26
N ALA A 156 2.88 10.19 -5.83
CA ALA A 156 3.84 11.16 -5.30
C ALA A 156 4.53 10.65 -4.02
N VAL A 157 3.77 10.03 -3.11
CA VAL A 157 4.29 9.47 -1.84
C VAL A 157 5.25 8.32 -2.11
N ASN A 158 4.89 7.40 -2.99
CA ASN A 158 5.74 6.24 -3.32
C ASN A 158 7.02 6.65 -4.07
N VAL A 159 6.94 7.64 -4.96
CA VAL A 159 8.13 8.22 -5.64
C VAL A 159 9.09 8.85 -4.64
N ALA A 160 8.57 9.45 -3.57
CA ALA A 160 9.39 10.00 -2.47
C ALA A 160 9.98 8.93 -1.54
N GLY A 161 9.69 7.65 -1.77
CA GLY A 161 10.23 6.52 -0.99
C GLY A 161 9.44 6.17 0.27
N TYR A 162 8.25 6.75 0.45
CA TYR A 162 7.38 6.48 1.59
C TYR A 162 6.31 5.44 1.27
N LEU A 163 5.85 4.73 2.29
CA LEU A 163 4.62 3.94 2.22
C LEU A 163 3.41 4.89 2.27
N CYS A 164 2.42 4.68 1.42
CA CYS A 164 1.21 5.50 1.35
C CYS A 164 0.04 4.78 2.02
N GLU A 165 -0.33 5.17 3.22
CA GLU A 165 -1.35 4.51 4.01
C GLU A 165 -2.61 5.36 4.14
N ARG A 166 -3.77 4.75 3.89
CA ARG A 166 -5.09 5.41 3.98
C ARG A 166 -6.09 4.48 4.62
N ALA A 167 -6.56 4.81 5.82
CA ALA A 167 -7.61 4.05 6.48
C ALA A 167 -8.97 4.27 5.79
N ASP A 168 -9.49 3.24 5.16
CA ASP A 168 -10.89 3.20 4.75
C ASP A 168 -11.72 2.58 5.88
N LEU A 169 -12.54 3.39 6.54
CA LEU A 169 -13.31 3.01 7.72
C LEU A 169 -14.36 1.91 7.45
N ALA A 170 -14.69 1.67 6.19
CA ALA A 170 -15.71 0.67 5.82
C ALA A 170 -15.27 -0.79 6.05
N ALA A 171 -13.97 -1.04 6.19
CA ALA A 171 -13.41 -2.39 6.31
C ALA A 171 -13.14 -2.86 7.76
N PHE A 172 -13.34 -1.99 8.75
CA PHE A 172 -12.95 -2.29 10.13
C PHE A 172 -14.12 -2.78 11.00
N THR A 173 -13.89 -3.90 11.68
CA THR A 173 -14.69 -4.38 12.82
C THR A 173 -13.83 -4.21 14.08
N GLY A 174 -13.97 -3.09 14.80
CA GLY A 174 -13.20 -2.83 16.01
C GLY A 174 -13.03 -1.35 16.32
N ASP A 175 -12.18 -0.98 17.26
CA ASP A 175 -11.92 0.43 17.59
C ASP A 175 -10.96 1.06 16.58
N VAL A 176 -11.51 1.36 15.41
CA VAL A 176 -10.84 2.01 14.28
C VAL A 176 -10.15 3.31 14.66
N ILE A 177 -10.72 4.05 15.63
CA ILE A 177 -10.18 5.35 16.04
C ILE A 177 -8.83 5.18 16.72
N VAL A 178 -8.66 4.14 17.54
CA VAL A 178 -7.37 3.84 18.20
C VAL A 178 -6.32 3.57 17.14
N TRP A 179 -6.59 2.64 16.22
CA TRP A 179 -5.67 2.30 15.14
C TRP A 179 -5.30 3.53 14.28
N VAL A 180 -6.28 4.33 13.85
CA VAL A 180 -6.02 5.56 13.07
C VAL A 180 -5.12 6.53 13.83
N LYS A 181 -5.34 6.70 15.14
CA LYS A 181 -4.51 7.57 15.99
C LYS A 181 -3.08 7.06 16.09
N GLU A 182 -2.88 5.77 16.23
CA GLU A 182 -1.55 5.15 16.29
C GLU A 182 -0.82 5.31 14.96
N ARG A 183 -1.50 5.05 13.83
CA ARG A 183 -0.90 5.23 12.49
C ARG A 183 -0.56 6.68 12.19
N ILE A 184 -1.40 7.64 12.56
CA ILE A 184 -1.06 9.06 12.44
C ILE A 184 0.12 9.41 13.37
N GLY A 185 0.11 8.92 14.61
CA GLY A 185 1.14 9.22 15.60
C GLY A 185 2.54 8.67 15.25
N SER A 186 2.60 7.60 14.46
CA SER A 186 3.85 6.99 13.97
C SER A 186 4.21 7.42 12.53
N ALA A 187 3.35 8.19 11.86
CA ALA A 187 3.60 8.65 10.50
C ALA A 187 4.76 9.64 10.42
N ARG A 188 5.54 9.58 9.33
CA ARG A 188 6.54 10.60 9.01
C ARG A 188 5.89 11.97 8.78
N LEU A 189 4.72 11.97 8.13
CA LEU A 189 3.87 13.14 7.92
C LEU A 189 2.42 12.72 7.61
N LEU A 190 1.49 13.67 7.75
CA LEU A 190 0.11 13.57 7.31
C LEU A 190 -0.06 14.33 6.00
N VAL A 191 -0.67 13.72 4.99
CA VAL A 191 -1.23 14.41 3.81
C VAL A 191 -2.74 14.48 3.99
N ALA A 192 -3.31 15.69 3.99
CA ALA A 192 -4.73 15.90 4.23
C ALA A 192 -5.39 16.65 3.07
N ASP A 193 -6.33 16.00 2.37
CA ASP A 193 -7.15 16.64 1.36
C ASP A 193 -8.43 17.22 2.00
N LEU A 194 -8.48 18.54 2.07
CA LEU A 194 -9.56 19.31 2.68
C LEU A 194 -10.70 19.64 1.71
N SER A 195 -10.66 19.17 0.49
CA SER A 195 -11.75 19.32 -0.48
C SER A 195 -13.06 18.81 0.12
N THR A 196 -14.15 19.50 -0.18
CA THR A 196 -15.50 19.26 0.39
C THR A 196 -15.63 19.49 1.89
N ALA A 197 -14.63 20.05 2.55
CA ALA A 197 -14.62 20.38 3.96
C ALA A 197 -15.09 19.24 4.89
N ASN A 198 -14.64 18.00 4.62
CA ASN A 198 -15.05 16.81 5.37
C ASN A 198 -14.57 16.86 6.83
N PRO A 199 -15.47 16.83 7.83
CA PRO A 199 -15.11 16.99 9.24
C PRO A 199 -14.18 15.88 9.76
N ASN A 200 -14.27 14.65 9.22
CA ASN A 200 -13.39 13.55 9.60
C ASN A 200 -11.94 13.77 9.16
N VAL A 201 -11.71 14.53 8.10
CA VAL A 201 -10.38 14.93 7.68
C VAL A 201 -9.83 15.99 8.63
N TYR A 202 -10.61 17.01 8.95
CA TYR A 202 -10.22 18.05 9.92
C TYR A 202 -9.88 17.49 11.30
N LEU A 203 -10.65 16.50 11.77
CA LEU A 203 -10.35 15.80 13.04
C LEU A 203 -8.96 15.17 13.02
N LYS A 204 -8.58 14.51 11.91
CA LYS A 204 -7.26 13.90 11.76
C LYS A 204 -6.14 14.94 11.68
N VAL A 205 -6.39 16.06 11.00
CA VAL A 205 -5.46 17.21 10.95
C VAL A 205 -5.21 17.76 12.35
N GLY A 206 -6.28 18.03 13.11
CA GLY A 206 -6.16 18.52 14.49
C GLY A 206 -5.42 17.56 15.40
N TYR A 207 -5.66 16.24 15.25
CA TYR A 207 -4.92 15.21 15.99
C TYR A 207 -3.43 15.20 15.63
N ALA A 208 -3.10 15.24 14.34
CA ALA A 208 -1.71 15.27 13.88
C ALA A 208 -0.95 16.50 14.41
N TRP A 209 -1.57 17.68 14.36
CA TRP A 209 -0.98 18.90 14.91
C TRP A 209 -0.76 18.80 16.43
N GLY A 210 -1.75 18.26 17.17
CA GLY A 210 -1.62 18.02 18.60
C GLY A 210 -0.50 17.03 18.97
N LYS A 211 -0.11 16.17 18.03
CA LYS A 211 1.02 15.24 18.16
C LYS A 211 2.34 15.77 17.59
N GLY A 212 2.34 16.97 17.01
CA GLY A 212 3.53 17.54 16.36
C GLY A 212 3.91 16.85 15.03
N ILE A 213 2.97 16.13 14.41
CA ILE A 213 3.21 15.46 13.12
C ILE A 213 3.16 16.49 11.99
N PRO A 214 4.19 16.61 11.15
CA PRO A 214 4.18 17.48 9.99
C PRO A 214 2.97 17.18 9.09
N THR A 215 2.34 18.23 8.56
CA THR A 215 1.09 18.08 7.80
C THR A 215 1.16 18.87 6.50
N VAL A 216 0.90 18.21 5.37
CA VAL A 216 0.71 18.83 4.06
C VAL A 216 -0.78 18.90 3.77
N LEU A 217 -1.30 20.13 3.62
CA LEU A 217 -2.70 20.37 3.31
C LEU A 217 -2.90 20.50 1.80
N LEU A 218 -3.92 19.85 1.28
CA LEU A 218 -4.35 19.87 -0.11
C LEU A 218 -5.80 20.36 -0.20
N ALA A 219 -6.20 21.03 -1.26
CA ALA A 219 -7.58 21.35 -1.57
C ALA A 219 -7.77 21.56 -3.08
N ARG A 220 -8.96 21.21 -3.60
CA ARG A 220 -9.34 21.54 -4.99
C ARG A 220 -9.64 23.03 -5.15
N ASP A 221 -10.18 23.65 -4.11
CA ASP A 221 -10.48 25.09 -4.09
C ASP A 221 -10.10 25.66 -2.71
N ALA A 222 -9.49 26.84 -2.70
CA ALA A 222 -9.22 27.58 -1.48
C ALA A 222 -10.49 28.00 -0.73
N ALA A 223 -11.64 28.08 -1.41
CA ALA A 223 -12.94 28.35 -0.80
C ALA A 223 -13.42 27.20 0.11
N ASP A 224 -12.94 25.97 -0.11
CA ASP A 224 -13.27 24.82 0.75
C ASP A 224 -12.64 24.91 2.15
N LEU A 225 -11.60 25.72 2.32
CA LEU A 225 -10.84 25.81 3.56
C LEU A 225 -11.64 26.50 4.66
N LYS A 226 -11.80 25.80 5.79
CA LYS A 226 -12.42 26.38 7.00
C LYS A 226 -11.48 27.35 7.70
N PHE A 227 -12.05 28.22 8.52
CA PHE A 227 -11.34 29.31 9.20
C PHE A 227 -10.07 28.85 9.92
N ASP A 228 -10.14 27.74 10.65
CA ASP A 228 -9.02 27.23 11.47
C ASP A 228 -7.78 26.84 10.68
N VAL A 229 -7.91 26.57 9.38
CA VAL A 229 -6.81 26.19 8.49
C VAL A 229 -6.46 27.25 7.43
N LYS A 230 -7.26 28.32 7.29
CA LYS A 230 -7.03 29.38 6.28
C LYS A 230 -5.68 30.07 6.39
N GLY A 231 -5.10 30.11 7.59
CA GLY A 231 -3.78 30.68 7.84
C GLY A 231 -2.62 29.74 7.53
N GLN A 232 -2.89 28.49 7.20
CA GLN A 232 -1.88 27.48 6.93
C GLN A 232 -1.60 27.37 5.41
N ARG A 233 -0.37 26.99 5.08
CA ARG A 233 -0.01 26.72 3.69
C ARG A 233 -0.78 25.52 3.17
N CYS A 234 -1.53 25.71 2.09
CA CYS A 234 -2.29 24.66 1.42
C CYS A 234 -1.93 24.61 -0.07
N LEU A 235 -1.70 23.41 -0.58
CA LEU A 235 -1.45 23.17 -2.00
C LEU A 235 -2.79 23.07 -2.72
N VAL A 236 -3.14 24.09 -3.50
CA VAL A 236 -4.38 24.10 -4.28
C VAL A 236 -4.14 23.49 -5.65
N TYR A 237 -4.96 22.51 -6.02
CA TYR A 237 -4.85 21.78 -7.27
C TYR A 237 -6.18 21.76 -8.04
N ASN A 238 -6.09 21.72 -9.38
CA ASN A 238 -7.25 21.68 -10.29
C ASN A 238 -7.26 20.44 -11.19
N SER A 239 -6.27 19.58 -11.06
CA SER A 239 -6.17 18.32 -11.81
C SER A 239 -5.30 17.32 -11.03
N ILE A 240 -5.47 16.04 -11.34
CA ILE A 240 -4.68 14.95 -10.73
C ILE A 240 -3.19 15.12 -11.02
N ARG A 241 -2.85 15.48 -12.26
CA ARG A 241 -1.47 15.78 -12.64
C ARG A 241 -0.88 16.93 -11.83
N LYS A 242 -1.66 18.01 -11.63
CA LYS A 242 -1.20 19.15 -10.82
C LYS A 242 -1.02 18.77 -9.35
N LEU A 243 -1.91 17.94 -8.82
CA LEU A 243 -1.81 17.37 -7.47
C LEU A 243 -0.50 16.59 -7.32
N GLU A 244 -0.22 15.64 -8.22
CA GLU A 244 1.00 14.83 -8.22
C GLU A 244 2.25 15.71 -8.26
N GLU A 245 2.31 16.67 -9.21
CA GLU A 245 3.46 17.58 -9.37
C GLU A 245 3.72 18.44 -8.12
N LEU A 246 2.66 18.99 -7.52
CA LEU A 246 2.78 19.82 -6.32
C LEU A 246 3.23 19.00 -5.12
N LEU A 247 2.61 17.83 -4.90
CA LEU A 247 2.91 16.99 -3.76
C LEU A 247 4.30 16.37 -3.87
N THR A 248 4.72 15.89 -5.04
CA THR A 248 6.08 15.39 -5.27
C THR A 248 7.14 16.43 -4.93
N ARG A 249 6.92 17.68 -5.36
CA ARG A 249 7.83 18.79 -5.07
C ARG A 249 7.88 19.12 -3.57
N GLU A 250 6.74 19.09 -2.90
CA GLU A 250 6.64 19.35 -1.46
C GLU A 250 7.35 18.27 -0.65
N LEU A 251 7.11 16.99 -0.98
CA LEU A 251 7.74 15.85 -0.30
C LEU A 251 9.26 15.85 -0.47
N ALA A 252 9.77 16.24 -1.64
CA ALA A 252 11.20 16.36 -1.90
C ALA A 252 11.89 17.44 -1.02
N GLN A 253 11.15 18.40 -0.46
CA GLN A 253 11.67 19.41 0.45
C GLN A 253 11.63 18.97 1.93
N LEU A 254 10.87 17.92 2.24
CA LEU A 254 10.66 17.39 3.59
C LEU A 254 11.46 16.10 3.86
N SER A 255 12.12 15.55 2.84
CA SER A 255 12.96 14.34 2.89
C SER A 255 14.35 14.59 3.46
#